data_a9da428f0bd3744fd63aaa0f6d3247fb
#
_entry.id   a9da428f0bd3744fd63aaa0f6d3247fb
#
_cell.length_a   1.000
_cell.length_b   1.000
_cell.length_c   1.000
_cell.angle_alpha   90.00
_cell.angle_beta   90.00
_cell.angle_gamma   90.00
#
_symmetry.space_group_name_H-M   'P 1'
#
loop_
_entity.id
_entity.type
_entity.pdbx_description
1 polymer ?
#
loop_
_entity_poly.entity_id
_entity_poly.type
_entity_poly.pdbx_seq_one_letter_code
_entity_poly.pdbx_strand_id
1 'polypeptide(L)'
;MKKRYGIIGCGMMGQEHLRNINLIDDALTYAVYEPNPNMRKMAKLLAPEAKFHDSLDKIVSDENIDCWLIVSPNHLHMDQLEQVARVPHKPILVEKPLFTNINHLERVEKFLVKYTAPVWVAMEYRYMP
;
A
#
# COMPACT_ATOMS: atom_id res chain seq x y z
N MET A 1 12.31 16.47 5.27
CA MET A 1 11.08 16.39 4.43
C MET A 1 10.43 15.05 4.67
N LYS A 2 9.12 15.02 4.97
CA LYS A 2 8.39 13.78 5.27
C LYS A 2 8.22 12.92 4.02
N LYS A 3 8.35 11.60 4.17
CA LYS A 3 8.02 10.60 3.14
C LYS A 3 6.51 10.50 2.98
N ARG A 4 6.03 10.61 1.74
CA ARG A 4 4.60 10.63 1.38
C ARG A 4 4.14 9.22 1.02
N TYR A 5 3.34 8.63 1.89
CA TYR A 5 2.80 7.28 1.70
C TYR A 5 1.50 7.33 0.89
N GLY A 6 1.45 6.51 -0.18
CA GLY A 6 0.22 6.14 -0.88
C GLY A 6 -0.30 4.82 -0.35
N ILE A 7 -1.54 4.79 0.13
CA ILE A 7 -2.12 3.62 0.79
C ILE A 7 -3.26 3.05 -0.05
N ILE A 8 -3.17 1.77 -0.34
CA ILE A 8 -4.17 1.00 -1.09
C ILE A 8 -4.83 0.00 -0.14
N GLY A 9 -6.06 0.29 0.26
CA GLY A 9 -6.83 -0.47 1.24
C GLY A 9 -6.72 0.10 2.65
N CYS A 10 -7.87 0.26 3.33
CA CYS A 10 -7.95 0.78 4.70
C CYS A 10 -8.93 -0.03 5.54
N GLY A 11 -8.89 -1.35 5.43
CA GLY A 11 -9.50 -2.25 6.38
C GLY A 11 -8.84 -2.15 7.76
N MET A 12 -9.02 -3.14 8.61
CA MET A 12 -8.49 -3.14 9.97
C MET A 12 -6.97 -2.89 9.99
N MET A 13 -6.20 -3.63 9.20
CA MET A 13 -4.74 -3.45 9.12
C MET A 13 -4.35 -2.11 8.48
N GLY A 14 -5.07 -1.67 7.46
CA GLY A 14 -4.82 -0.35 6.86
C GLY A 14 -5.02 0.79 7.85
N GLN A 15 -6.05 0.74 8.69
CA GLN A 15 -6.26 1.70 9.76
C GLN A 15 -5.14 1.65 10.81
N GLU A 16 -4.61 0.47 11.12
CA GLU A 16 -3.46 0.33 12.01
C GLU A 16 -2.21 0.98 11.41
N HIS A 17 -1.95 0.75 10.13
CA HIS A 17 -0.85 1.44 9.44
C HIS A 17 -1.02 2.96 9.41
N LEU A 18 -2.24 3.48 9.25
CA LEU A 18 -2.50 4.93 9.35
C LEU A 18 -2.11 5.48 10.72
N ARG A 19 -2.47 4.77 11.80
CA ARG A 19 -2.07 5.17 13.17
C ARG A 19 -0.55 5.14 13.33
N ASN A 20 0.10 4.09 12.84
CA ASN A 20 1.55 3.92 12.94
C ASN A 20 2.31 5.00 12.16
N ILE A 21 1.87 5.35 10.95
CA ILE A 21 2.47 6.44 10.17
C ILE A 21 2.42 7.76 10.94
N ASN A 22 1.31 8.04 11.63
CA ASN A 22 1.16 9.26 12.43
C ASN A 22 2.13 9.35 13.62
N LEU A 23 2.74 8.23 14.04
CA LEU A 23 3.76 8.18 15.09
C LEU A 23 5.19 8.36 14.57
N ILE A 24 5.38 8.43 13.26
CA ILE A 24 6.70 8.53 12.62
C ILE A 24 6.92 9.96 12.16
N ASP A 25 7.92 10.63 12.71
CA ASP A 25 8.19 12.05 12.45
C ASP A 25 8.44 12.36 10.96
N ASP A 26 9.14 11.45 10.26
CA ASP A 26 9.53 11.61 8.85
C ASP A 26 8.55 10.97 7.86
N ALA A 27 7.35 10.61 8.30
CA ALA A 27 6.31 10.00 7.46
C ALA A 27 5.01 10.82 7.47
N LEU A 28 4.24 10.68 6.40
CA LEU A 28 2.87 11.16 6.36
C LEU A 28 2.02 10.30 5.42
N THR A 29 0.77 10.10 5.77
CA THR A 29 -0.24 9.56 4.85
C THR A 29 -0.61 10.66 3.87
N TYR A 30 -0.12 10.54 2.64
CA TYR A 30 -0.36 11.54 1.60
C TYR A 30 -1.61 11.26 0.78
N ALA A 31 -1.78 10.00 0.33
CA ALA A 31 -2.90 9.60 -0.51
C ALA A 31 -3.47 8.25 -0.09
N VAL A 32 -4.78 8.09 -0.25
CA VAL A 32 -5.51 6.87 0.13
C VAL A 32 -6.47 6.46 -0.97
N TYR A 33 -6.50 5.17 -1.29
CA TYR A 33 -7.56 4.51 -2.05
C TYR A 33 -8.22 3.44 -1.21
N GLU A 34 -9.51 3.61 -0.93
CA GLU A 34 -10.36 2.65 -0.22
C GLU A 34 -11.76 2.68 -0.85
N PRO A 35 -12.18 1.59 -1.51
CA PRO A 35 -13.48 1.54 -2.18
C PRO A 35 -14.68 1.36 -1.24
N ASN A 36 -14.47 0.77 -0.05
CA ASN A 36 -15.54 0.58 0.92
C ASN A 36 -15.88 1.91 1.62
N PRO A 37 -17.14 2.40 1.53
CA PRO A 37 -17.51 3.72 2.08
C PRO A 37 -17.30 3.84 3.58
N ASN A 38 -17.58 2.78 4.34
CA ASN A 38 -17.43 2.79 5.81
C ASN A 38 -15.96 2.82 6.23
N MET A 39 -15.13 2.00 5.58
CA MET A 39 -13.68 1.99 5.83
C MET A 39 -13.03 3.30 5.39
N ARG A 40 -13.46 3.84 4.25
CA ARG A 40 -13.02 5.15 3.75
C ARG A 40 -13.36 6.27 4.75
N LYS A 41 -14.55 6.24 5.36
CA LYS A 41 -14.93 7.18 6.41
C LYS A 41 -14.01 7.09 7.62
N MET A 42 -13.69 5.88 8.08
CA MET A 42 -12.77 5.67 9.20
C MET A 42 -11.34 6.14 8.84
N ALA A 43 -10.88 5.85 7.64
CA ALA A 43 -9.57 6.31 7.17
C ALA A 43 -9.47 7.85 7.14
N LYS A 44 -10.54 8.56 6.76
CA LYS A 44 -10.60 10.02 6.80
C LYS A 44 -10.48 10.61 8.20
N LEU A 45 -10.98 9.90 9.22
CA LEU A 45 -10.79 10.32 10.61
C LEU A 45 -9.34 10.17 11.09
N LEU A 46 -8.64 9.15 10.59
CA LEU A 46 -7.26 8.83 10.97
C LEU A 46 -6.23 9.65 10.16
N ALA A 47 -6.57 10.03 8.95
CA ALA A 47 -5.72 10.81 8.05
C ALA A 47 -6.54 11.92 7.36
N PRO A 48 -6.98 12.94 8.11
CA PRO A 48 -7.88 13.99 7.59
C PRO A 48 -7.25 14.83 6.48
N GLU A 49 -5.93 14.98 6.47
CA GLU A 49 -5.19 15.76 5.49
C GLU A 49 -4.82 14.95 4.23
N ALA A 50 -5.07 13.64 4.21
CA ALA A 50 -4.75 12.79 3.07
C ALA A 50 -5.69 13.04 1.89
N LYS A 51 -5.16 12.94 0.69
CA LYS A 51 -5.91 12.96 -0.56
C LYS A 51 -6.60 11.62 -0.81
N PHE A 52 -7.92 11.59 -0.88
CA PHE A 52 -8.69 10.37 -1.11
C PHE A 52 -9.06 10.22 -2.58
N HIS A 53 -8.45 9.27 -3.26
CA HIS A 53 -8.74 8.94 -4.65
C HIS A 53 -9.97 8.01 -4.78
N ASP A 54 -10.69 8.14 -5.90
CA ASP A 54 -11.91 7.37 -6.16
C ASP A 54 -11.66 6.09 -6.96
N SER A 55 -10.45 5.93 -7.51
CA SER A 55 -10.04 4.73 -8.22
C SER A 55 -8.57 4.40 -8.00
N LEU A 56 -8.24 3.12 -8.20
CA LEU A 56 -6.87 2.63 -8.13
C LEU A 56 -5.97 3.32 -9.17
N ASP A 57 -6.46 3.52 -10.39
CA ASP A 57 -5.68 4.20 -11.44
C ASP A 57 -5.32 5.63 -11.06
N LYS A 58 -6.25 6.35 -10.41
CA LYS A 58 -5.99 7.73 -9.96
C LYS A 58 -4.91 7.82 -8.89
N ILE A 59 -4.93 6.92 -7.90
CA ILE A 59 -3.87 6.93 -6.88
C ILE A 59 -2.54 6.48 -7.45
N VAL A 60 -2.51 5.46 -8.31
CA VAL A 60 -1.29 4.97 -8.96
C VAL A 60 -0.64 6.05 -9.83
N SER A 61 -1.44 6.89 -10.48
CA SER A 61 -0.97 8.01 -11.30
C SER A 61 -0.53 9.24 -10.50
N ASP A 62 -0.66 9.24 -9.17
CA ASP A 62 -0.24 10.38 -8.35
C ASP A 62 1.29 10.37 -8.15
N GLU A 63 1.98 11.22 -8.90
CA GLU A 63 3.45 11.28 -8.92
C GLU A 63 4.06 11.74 -7.60
N ASN A 64 3.27 12.38 -6.74
CA ASN A 64 3.74 12.90 -5.46
C ASN A 64 3.89 11.84 -4.36
N ILE A 65 3.49 10.60 -4.60
CA ILE A 65 3.70 9.49 -3.68
C ILE A 65 5.17 9.08 -3.70
N ASP A 66 5.80 8.88 -2.55
CA ASP A 66 7.18 8.45 -2.42
C ASP A 66 7.32 6.94 -2.16
N CYS A 67 6.32 6.33 -1.55
CA CYS A 67 6.30 4.89 -1.25
C CYS A 67 4.86 4.36 -1.16
N TRP A 68 4.72 3.07 -1.43
CA TRP A 68 3.43 2.38 -1.44
C TRP A 68 3.23 1.53 -0.20
N LEU A 69 2.00 1.50 0.29
CA LEU A 69 1.53 0.57 1.29
C LEU A 69 0.29 -0.15 0.75
N ILE A 70 0.42 -1.44 0.46
CA ILE A 70 -0.67 -2.26 -0.07
C ILE A 70 -1.24 -3.11 1.05
N VAL A 71 -2.46 -2.79 1.48
CA VAL A 71 -3.14 -3.35 2.66
C VAL A 71 -4.60 -3.73 2.35
N SER A 72 -4.86 -3.98 1.10
CA SER A 72 -6.15 -4.41 0.58
C SER A 72 -6.45 -5.89 0.93
N PRO A 73 -7.62 -6.43 0.59
CA PRO A 73 -7.88 -7.86 0.70
C PRO A 73 -6.83 -8.70 -0.02
N ASN A 74 -6.40 -9.78 0.61
CA ASN A 74 -5.26 -10.61 0.20
C ASN A 74 -5.26 -11.02 -1.29
N HIS A 75 -6.42 -11.36 -1.82
CA HIS A 75 -6.57 -11.81 -3.22
C HIS A 75 -6.31 -10.70 -4.26
N LEU A 76 -6.26 -9.44 -3.84
CA LEU A 76 -6.00 -8.28 -4.72
C LEU A 76 -4.53 -7.87 -4.78
N HIS A 77 -3.68 -8.40 -3.88
CA HIS A 77 -2.30 -7.94 -3.75
C HIS A 77 -1.52 -8.05 -5.06
N MET A 78 -1.59 -9.21 -5.74
CA MET A 78 -0.82 -9.42 -6.96
C MET A 78 -1.22 -8.45 -8.08
N ASP A 79 -2.52 -8.25 -8.28
CA ASP A 79 -3.04 -7.32 -9.29
C ASP A 79 -2.62 -5.87 -8.98
N GLN A 80 -2.65 -5.48 -7.72
CA GLN A 80 -2.25 -4.13 -7.29
C GLN A 80 -0.74 -3.91 -7.37
N LEU A 81 0.07 -4.92 -7.07
CA LEU A 81 1.52 -4.88 -7.31
C LEU A 81 1.83 -4.63 -8.79
N GLU A 82 1.15 -5.33 -9.69
CA GLU A 82 1.30 -5.11 -11.13
C GLU A 82 0.82 -3.72 -11.56
N GLN A 83 -0.22 -3.18 -10.92
CA GLN A 83 -0.69 -1.82 -11.21
C GLN A 83 0.37 -0.76 -10.82
N VAL A 84 0.91 -0.84 -9.61
CA VAL A 84 1.95 0.11 -9.17
C VAL A 84 3.27 -0.05 -9.93
N ALA A 85 3.51 -1.21 -10.54
CA ALA A 85 4.68 -1.44 -11.40
C ALA A 85 4.59 -0.74 -12.78
N ARG A 86 3.44 -0.18 -13.13
CA ARG A 86 3.26 0.56 -14.41
C ARG A 86 3.78 2.00 -14.36
N VAL A 87 4.06 2.50 -13.20
CA VAL A 87 4.62 3.85 -12.96
C VAL A 87 6.06 3.75 -12.47
N PRO A 88 6.82 4.85 -12.38
CA PRO A 88 8.17 4.81 -11.84
C PRO A 88 8.23 4.09 -10.50
N HIS A 89 9.14 3.12 -10.38
CA HIS A 89 9.21 2.22 -9.24
C HIS A 89 9.56 2.95 -7.95
N LYS A 90 8.76 2.74 -6.93
CA LYS A 90 8.91 3.31 -5.59
C LYS A 90 8.92 2.17 -4.56
N PRO A 91 9.52 2.34 -3.38
CA PRO A 91 9.46 1.34 -2.33
C PRO A 91 8.03 0.88 -2.03
N ILE A 92 7.84 -0.42 -1.85
CA ILE A 92 6.54 -1.03 -1.50
C ILE A 92 6.66 -1.77 -0.17
N LEU A 93 5.71 -1.55 0.73
CA LEU A 93 5.37 -2.48 1.78
C LEU A 93 4.01 -3.10 1.44
N VAL A 94 3.95 -4.41 1.29
CA VAL A 94 2.71 -5.15 1.05
C VAL A 94 2.39 -6.05 2.23
N GLU A 95 1.13 -6.06 2.66
CA GLU A 95 0.68 -6.97 3.70
C GLU A 95 0.79 -8.44 3.28
N LYS A 96 0.96 -9.30 4.27
CA LYS A 96 0.96 -10.75 4.09
C LYS A 96 -0.47 -11.26 3.78
N PRO A 97 -0.61 -12.32 3.00
CA PRO A 97 0.40 -12.95 2.16
C PRO A 97 0.63 -12.14 0.88
N LEU A 98 1.81 -12.27 0.30
CA LEU A 98 2.14 -11.60 -0.96
C LEU A 98 1.17 -11.97 -2.09
N PHE A 99 0.76 -13.24 -2.14
CA PHE A 99 -0.25 -13.78 -3.06
C PHE A 99 -0.98 -14.96 -2.41
N THR A 100 -2.18 -15.29 -2.91
CA THR A 100 -3.07 -16.31 -2.35
C THR A 100 -3.30 -17.51 -3.27
N ASN A 101 -2.86 -17.44 -4.52
CA ASN A 101 -3.07 -18.47 -5.52
C ASN A 101 -1.73 -18.93 -6.07
N ILE A 102 -1.44 -20.23 -5.96
CA ILE A 102 -0.18 -20.81 -6.46
C ILE A 102 0.04 -20.54 -7.95
N ASN A 103 -1.03 -20.40 -8.73
CA ASN A 103 -0.96 -20.05 -10.14
C ASN A 103 -0.40 -18.62 -10.38
N HIS A 104 -0.32 -17.80 -9.33
CA HIS A 104 0.31 -16.48 -9.40
C HIS A 104 1.84 -16.51 -9.20
N LEU A 105 2.42 -17.67 -8.90
CA LEU A 105 3.86 -17.77 -8.62
C LEU A 105 4.71 -17.19 -9.78
N GLU A 106 4.40 -17.55 -11.01
CA GLU A 106 5.10 -17.03 -12.19
C GLU A 106 4.96 -15.50 -12.32
N ARG A 107 3.78 -14.95 -12.00
CA ARG A 107 3.54 -13.49 -11.99
C ARG A 107 4.39 -12.80 -10.93
N VAL A 108 4.48 -13.38 -9.74
CA VAL A 108 5.31 -12.89 -8.63
C VAL A 108 6.78 -12.88 -9.03
N GLU A 109 7.28 -13.98 -9.60
CA GLU A 109 8.67 -14.09 -10.06
C GLU A 109 8.98 -13.04 -11.12
N LYS A 110 8.12 -12.88 -12.13
CA LYS A 110 8.25 -11.84 -13.15
C LYS A 110 8.24 -10.43 -12.58
N PHE A 111 7.36 -10.18 -11.61
CA PHE A 111 7.28 -8.89 -10.94
C PHE A 111 8.59 -8.59 -10.19
N LEU A 112 9.06 -9.52 -9.34
CA LEU A 112 10.26 -9.34 -8.52
C LEU A 112 11.54 -9.15 -9.36
N VAL A 113 11.63 -9.79 -10.52
CA VAL A 113 12.77 -9.61 -11.44
C VAL A 113 12.77 -8.23 -12.09
N LYS A 114 11.59 -7.67 -12.39
CA LYS A 114 11.45 -6.40 -13.11
C LYS A 114 11.38 -5.18 -12.20
N TYR A 115 10.89 -5.36 -10.98
CA TYR A 115 10.69 -4.25 -10.06
C TYR A 115 12.02 -3.82 -9.45
N THR A 116 12.43 -2.58 -9.67
CA THR A 116 13.77 -2.08 -9.34
C THR A 116 13.88 -1.40 -7.97
N ALA A 117 12.74 -1.07 -7.35
CA ALA A 117 12.71 -0.50 -6.00
C ALA A 117 12.52 -1.61 -4.94
N PRO A 118 12.86 -1.36 -3.67
CA PRO A 118 12.65 -2.34 -2.60
C PRO A 118 11.19 -2.74 -2.43
N VAL A 119 10.96 -4.03 -2.21
CA VAL A 119 9.64 -4.60 -1.87
C VAL A 119 9.76 -5.40 -0.58
N TRP A 120 8.96 -5.06 0.42
CA TRP A 120 8.87 -5.79 1.68
C TRP A 120 7.48 -6.38 1.85
N VAL A 121 7.43 -7.62 2.33
CA VAL A 121 6.21 -8.24 2.83
C VAL A 121 6.14 -8.00 4.33
N ALA A 122 5.00 -7.55 4.83
CA ALA A 122 4.79 -7.23 6.25
C ALA A 122 4.75 -8.51 7.10
N MET A 123 5.92 -9.04 7.41
CA MET A 123 6.14 -10.21 8.26
C MET A 123 6.43 -9.73 9.69
N GLU A 124 5.41 -9.22 10.36
CA GLU A 124 5.50 -8.54 11.66
C GLU A 124 6.18 -9.39 12.76
N TYR A 125 5.93 -10.70 12.80
CA TYR A 125 6.55 -11.61 13.78
C TYR A 125 8.08 -11.69 13.68
N ARG A 126 8.66 -11.30 12.56
CA ARG A 126 10.12 -11.22 12.40
C ARG A 126 10.75 -10.19 13.33
N TYR A 127 10.00 -9.20 13.76
CA TYR A 127 10.46 -8.07 14.58
C TYR A 127 9.90 -8.08 16.00
N MET A 128 9.17 -9.12 16.36
CA MET A 128 8.69 -9.29 17.73
C MET A 128 9.79 -9.92 18.61
N PRO A 129 9.89 -9.50 19.90
CA PRO A 129 10.84 -10.08 20.84
C PRO A 129 10.53 -11.53 21.18
#